data_50aebe6ebfb30bed6aef7a63c2b5ff5b
#
_entry.id   50aebe6ebfb30bed6aef7a63c2b5ff5b
#
_cell.length_a   1.000
_cell.length_b   1.000
_cell.length_c   1.000
_cell.angle_alpha   90.00
_cell.angle_beta   90.00
_cell.angle_gamma   90.00
#
_symmetry.space_group_name_H-M   'P 1'
#
loop_
_entity.id
_entity.type
_entity.pdbx_description
1 polymer ?
#
loop_
_entity_poly.entity_id
_entity_poly.type
_entity_poly.pdbx_seq_one_letter_code
_entity_poly.pdbx_strand_id
1 'polypeptide(L)'
;MALLSTHFGILRGTVLATLSLVFLPSSVFASGLVKQNIDTTDAMRTLANYDRGFYTPQVLHIKPSGGKPIEKPYSKLLHLRAEISEFSSRAWLGIDTTGGKKDTTWGKSQDLTEDALNVLQTTFDNIRKNNGHVIVRICYDPWYNGRSNVTPEHKWVLRHVEQLAPVLSKNTDVIVALEMGMHGAYGEMHSDTSITYDRVAEATNLMLRNTPPELKILTRTGNYSAKVLGFDNWGVDFHIDGEKFKEIAKAKGDTMYRVGMFNDGYLGTQYDYGTWGADCKTSICREEGVAWLEKYGINTPYGGEALTTANGYQVINTPEFLAYEGYRTHTSYLNIQWNNNLIDSWKKSHFNGKDFEYDGTKIDSLTGFKYINDHLGYRFVLRESWITDKVGADGVFKAKLRIQNVGFGNLTRKMKASLYVNGYRQEGMLDTLAVITYDVPLSDSVDFMKVYSRKIEIKGADTVMTFDGNNEIEFEANMPIFKEWRGWPLDIFLRVCSETNSSDCIHFANDSLRAGAIYGGIRIGSFVVDDREQSIDPRFSRTGDAEKQNTPFVQRIRNNIVIRNGDKRYRMNGAGIR
;
A
#
# COMPACT_ATOMS: atom_id res chain seq x y z
N MET A 1 -12.21 67.39 -23.03
CA MET A 1 -11.42 68.60 -23.11
C MET A 1 -10.04 68.28 -22.59
N ALA A 2 -9.18 68.33 -23.43
CA ALA A 2 -7.83 68.69 -23.78
C ALA A 2 -6.80 67.74 -23.21
N LEU A 3 -6.09 66.90 -23.97
CA LEU A 3 -5.01 67.16 -24.98
C LEU A 3 -3.77 67.79 -24.39
N LEU A 4 -2.67 67.07 -24.46
CA LEU A 4 -1.33 67.43 -24.98
C LEU A 4 -0.31 66.53 -24.26
N SER A 5 0.37 65.68 -24.89
CA SER A 5 1.35 65.57 -25.99
C SER A 5 2.81 65.64 -25.51
N THR A 6 3.53 64.60 -25.92
CA THR A 6 4.93 64.51 -26.38
C THR A 6 6.09 64.76 -25.40
N HIS A 7 7.00 63.78 -25.26
CA HIS A 7 8.25 63.79 -26.01
C HIS A 7 9.03 62.51 -25.98
N PHE A 8 9.59 62.15 -27.11
CA PHE A 8 10.52 61.02 -27.38
C PHE A 8 11.85 61.23 -26.67
N GLY A 9 12.39 60.13 -26.16
CA GLY A 9 13.79 60.04 -25.77
C GLY A 9 14.29 58.60 -25.99
N ILE A 10 14.92 58.42 -27.17
CA ILE A 10 15.58 57.13 -27.50
C ILE A 10 16.91 57.10 -26.76
N LEU A 11 17.04 56.19 -25.79
CA LEU A 11 18.35 55.75 -25.30
C LEU A 11 18.56 54.29 -25.72
N ARG A 12 19.49 54.11 -26.67
CA ARG A 12 20.07 52.83 -27.02
C ARG A 12 20.94 52.37 -25.84
N GLY A 13 20.43 51.45 -25.03
CA GLY A 13 21.20 50.72 -24.05
C GLY A 13 21.43 49.32 -24.58
N THR A 14 22.69 49.00 -24.88
CA THR A 14 23.18 47.68 -25.25
C THR A 14 23.02 46.76 -24.04
N VAL A 15 22.05 45.86 -24.05
CA VAL A 15 21.91 44.84 -23.04
C VAL A 15 22.90 43.73 -23.42
N LEU A 16 24.02 43.65 -22.72
CA LEU A 16 24.83 42.45 -22.66
C LEU A 16 24.03 41.38 -21.92
N ALA A 17 23.47 40.42 -22.67
CA ALA A 17 22.92 39.22 -22.11
C ALA A 17 24.11 38.34 -21.67
N THR A 18 24.44 38.40 -20.38
CA THR A 18 25.28 37.38 -19.74
C THR A 18 24.44 36.12 -19.63
N LEU A 19 24.68 35.17 -20.53
CA LEU A 19 24.23 33.78 -20.39
C LEU A 19 24.94 33.20 -19.15
N SER A 20 24.28 33.28 -18.01
CA SER A 20 24.66 32.45 -16.87
C SER A 20 24.28 31.01 -17.21
N LEU A 21 25.25 30.25 -17.73
CA LEU A 21 25.17 28.80 -17.73
C LEU A 21 25.06 28.37 -16.25
N VAL A 22 23.86 28.11 -15.81
CA VAL A 22 23.64 27.31 -14.59
C VAL A 22 24.13 25.90 -14.93
N PHE A 23 25.36 25.60 -14.56
CA PHE A 23 25.80 24.24 -14.44
C PHE A 23 24.97 23.61 -13.32
N LEU A 24 23.86 22.93 -13.69
CA LEU A 24 23.31 21.89 -12.84
C LEU A 24 24.43 20.88 -12.60
N PRO A 25 24.69 20.47 -11.35
CA PRO A 25 25.63 19.40 -11.12
C PRO A 25 25.09 18.17 -11.87
N SER A 26 25.71 17.84 -13.00
CA SER A 26 25.58 16.52 -13.58
C SER A 26 25.95 15.54 -12.48
N SER A 27 24.96 14.78 -12.00
CA SER A 27 25.17 13.62 -11.16
C SER A 27 26.34 12.87 -11.76
N VAL A 28 27.36 12.65 -10.94
CA VAL A 28 28.52 11.85 -11.31
C VAL A 28 27.97 10.45 -11.61
N PHE A 29 27.66 10.18 -12.87
CA PHE A 29 27.32 8.84 -13.31
C PHE A 29 28.51 7.96 -12.95
N ALA A 30 28.29 6.97 -12.10
CA ALA A 30 29.28 5.96 -11.82
C ALA A 30 29.71 5.35 -13.16
N SER A 31 30.96 5.59 -13.56
CA SER A 31 31.54 5.08 -14.80
C SER A 31 31.44 3.55 -14.77
N GLY A 32 30.61 2.97 -15.62
CA GLY A 32 30.47 1.52 -15.74
C GLY A 32 29.05 0.96 -15.80
N LEU A 33 28.00 1.80 -15.63
CA LEU A 33 26.63 1.33 -15.80
C LEU A 33 26.15 1.48 -17.25
N VAL A 34 25.49 0.45 -17.76
CA VAL A 34 24.95 0.40 -19.13
C VAL A 34 23.42 0.45 -19.09
N LYS A 35 22.84 1.36 -19.88
CA LYS A 35 21.37 1.46 -20.02
C LYS A 35 20.84 0.19 -20.65
N GLN A 36 19.86 -0.41 -20.01
CA GLN A 36 19.24 -1.64 -20.46
C GLN A 36 18.03 -1.38 -21.38
N ASN A 37 17.87 -2.24 -22.36
CA ASN A 37 16.65 -2.28 -23.17
C ASN A 37 15.60 -3.13 -22.43
N ILE A 38 14.69 -2.45 -21.78
CA ILE A 38 13.57 -3.04 -21.00
C ILE A 38 12.24 -2.47 -21.51
N ASP A 39 11.15 -3.17 -21.22
CA ASP A 39 9.82 -2.57 -21.36
C ASP A 39 9.62 -1.51 -20.27
N THR A 40 9.29 -0.30 -20.68
CA THR A 40 9.15 0.87 -19.81
C THR A 40 7.70 1.35 -19.71
N THR A 41 6.77 0.68 -20.39
CA THR A 41 5.36 1.08 -20.47
C THR A 41 4.51 0.41 -19.40
N ASP A 42 3.45 1.10 -18.98
CA ASP A 42 2.38 0.47 -18.22
C ASP A 42 1.50 -0.34 -19.17
N ALA A 43 1.44 -1.64 -18.99
CA ALA A 43 0.63 -2.55 -19.81
C ALA A 43 -0.87 -2.46 -19.53
N MET A 44 -1.32 -1.57 -18.63
CA MET A 44 -2.73 -1.39 -18.24
C MET A 44 -3.44 -2.69 -17.84
N ARG A 45 -2.68 -3.65 -17.31
CA ARG A 45 -3.23 -4.91 -16.78
C ARG A 45 -3.59 -4.77 -15.32
N THR A 46 -4.59 -5.52 -14.89
CA THR A 46 -4.94 -5.63 -13.47
C THR A 46 -3.88 -6.43 -12.72
N LEU A 47 -3.35 -5.86 -11.63
CA LEU A 47 -2.32 -6.47 -10.81
C LEU A 47 -2.94 -7.05 -9.54
N ALA A 48 -2.60 -8.30 -9.23
CA ALA A 48 -3.05 -8.97 -8.01
C ALA A 48 -2.09 -8.69 -6.83
N ASN A 49 -1.75 -7.41 -6.61
CA ASN A 49 -0.91 -6.97 -5.52
C ASN A 49 -1.67 -6.93 -4.19
N TYR A 50 -0.92 -6.92 -3.09
CA TYR A 50 -1.43 -6.88 -1.72
C TYR A 50 -1.72 -5.45 -1.26
N ASP A 51 -2.47 -5.31 -0.16
CA ASP A 51 -2.75 -4.05 0.55
C ASP A 51 -3.46 -2.98 -0.30
N ARG A 52 -4.13 -3.38 -1.39
CA ARG A 52 -4.75 -2.46 -2.34
C ARG A 52 -5.94 -3.06 -3.10
N GLY A 53 -6.77 -2.19 -3.64
CA GLY A 53 -7.82 -2.58 -4.58
C GLY A 53 -9.20 -2.66 -3.95
N PHE A 54 -10.12 -3.27 -4.65
CA PHE A 54 -11.45 -3.51 -4.10
C PHE A 54 -11.43 -4.62 -3.06
N TYR A 55 -12.08 -4.36 -1.91
CA TYR A 55 -12.24 -5.34 -0.84
C TYR A 55 -13.64 -5.96 -0.83
N THR A 56 -13.75 -7.12 -0.18
CA THR A 56 -15.01 -7.77 0.15
C THR A 56 -15.17 -7.84 1.66
N PRO A 57 -16.29 -7.38 2.25
CA PRO A 57 -16.52 -7.47 3.68
C PRO A 57 -16.91 -8.88 4.13
N GLN A 58 -16.43 -9.29 5.30
CA GLN A 58 -16.90 -10.47 6.02
C GLN A 58 -17.09 -10.13 7.50
N VAL A 59 -18.20 -10.61 8.08
CA VAL A 59 -18.50 -10.42 9.51
C VAL A 59 -17.97 -11.59 10.30
N LEU A 60 -17.23 -11.31 11.37
CA LEU A 60 -16.79 -12.26 12.38
C LEU A 60 -17.54 -11.99 13.69
N HIS A 61 -18.37 -12.91 14.11
CA HIS A 61 -19.07 -12.83 15.39
C HIS A 61 -18.20 -13.40 16.49
N ILE A 62 -17.72 -12.55 17.39
CA ILE A 62 -16.87 -12.90 18.51
C ILE A 62 -17.69 -12.92 19.79
N LYS A 63 -17.75 -14.07 20.43
CA LYS A 63 -18.56 -14.33 21.64
C LYS A 63 -17.66 -14.64 22.83
N PRO A 64 -18.18 -14.58 24.08
CA PRO A 64 -17.42 -15.04 25.23
C PRO A 64 -16.94 -16.49 25.14
N SER A 65 -17.68 -17.34 24.43
CA SER A 65 -17.29 -18.74 24.13
C SER A 65 -16.41 -18.87 22.87
N GLY A 66 -15.88 -17.78 22.33
CA GLY A 66 -15.14 -17.72 21.07
C GLY A 66 -16.04 -17.40 19.89
N GLY A 67 -16.37 -18.38 19.09
CA GLY A 67 -17.14 -18.24 17.87
C GLY A 67 -16.54 -19.08 16.73
N LYS A 68 -17.06 -18.88 15.53
CA LYS A 68 -16.54 -19.56 14.34
C LYS A 68 -15.55 -18.63 13.63
N PRO A 69 -14.25 -18.98 13.54
CA PRO A 69 -13.27 -18.18 12.82
C PRO A 69 -13.58 -18.18 11.32
N ILE A 70 -13.16 -17.13 10.61
CA ILE A 70 -13.19 -17.12 9.15
C ILE A 70 -12.15 -18.10 8.65
N GLU A 71 -12.60 -19.17 7.98
CA GLU A 71 -11.71 -20.23 7.46
C GLU A 71 -11.05 -19.79 6.14
N LYS A 72 -11.77 -19.04 5.31
CA LYS A 72 -11.31 -18.58 4.01
C LYS A 72 -11.82 -17.16 3.72
N PRO A 73 -10.93 -16.21 3.39
CA PRO A 73 -11.35 -14.89 2.95
C PRO A 73 -12.01 -14.97 1.56
N TYR A 74 -13.01 -14.11 1.30
CA TYR A 74 -13.70 -14.04 0.01
C TYR A 74 -12.86 -13.36 -1.09
N SER A 75 -11.86 -12.58 -0.70
CA SER A 75 -10.96 -11.87 -1.61
C SER A 75 -9.56 -11.76 -1.01
N LYS A 76 -8.57 -11.40 -1.83
CA LYS A 76 -7.21 -11.14 -1.35
C LYS A 76 -7.15 -9.99 -0.35
N LEU A 77 -7.95 -8.95 -0.54
CA LEU A 77 -8.15 -7.87 0.42
C LEU A 77 -9.52 -8.05 1.07
N LEU A 78 -9.52 -8.44 2.32
CA LEU A 78 -10.71 -8.62 3.14
C LEU A 78 -10.95 -7.37 3.99
N HIS A 79 -12.20 -6.95 4.16
CA HIS A 79 -12.59 -6.07 5.26
C HIS A 79 -13.24 -6.91 6.36
N LEU A 80 -12.49 -7.13 7.44
CA LEU A 80 -12.94 -7.92 8.58
C LEU A 80 -13.76 -7.04 9.51
N ARG A 81 -15.07 -7.28 9.54
CA ARG A 81 -16.02 -6.66 10.45
C ARG A 81 -16.15 -7.55 11.69
N ALA A 82 -15.25 -7.35 12.65
CA ALA A 82 -15.22 -8.14 13.88
C ALA A 82 -16.22 -7.55 14.89
N GLU A 83 -17.28 -8.27 15.14
CA GLU A 83 -18.38 -7.85 16.00
C GLU A 83 -18.21 -8.48 17.39
N ILE A 84 -18.17 -7.63 18.44
CA ILE A 84 -18.00 -7.99 19.85
C ILE A 84 -19.19 -7.48 20.69
N SER A 85 -20.41 -7.49 20.15
CA SER A 85 -21.61 -6.95 20.79
C SER A 85 -21.92 -7.64 22.12
N GLU A 86 -21.65 -8.93 22.26
CA GLU A 86 -21.85 -9.67 23.50
C GLU A 86 -21.02 -9.14 24.69
N PHE A 87 -20.01 -8.30 24.41
CA PHE A 87 -19.18 -7.62 25.42
C PHE A 87 -19.63 -6.18 25.72
N SER A 88 -20.86 -5.79 25.31
CA SER A 88 -21.47 -4.51 25.65
C SER A 88 -22.84 -4.69 26.27
N SER A 89 -23.02 -4.25 27.51
CA SER A 89 -24.35 -4.24 28.18
C SER A 89 -25.34 -3.30 27.51
N ARG A 90 -24.93 -2.48 26.54
CA ARG A 90 -25.81 -1.60 25.76
C ARG A 90 -26.21 -2.19 24.41
N ALA A 91 -25.58 -3.29 23.99
CA ALA A 91 -25.91 -3.94 22.74
C ALA A 91 -27.11 -4.88 22.92
N TRP A 92 -28.21 -4.59 22.22
CA TRP A 92 -29.34 -5.49 22.14
C TRP A 92 -29.09 -6.61 21.16
N LEU A 93 -29.08 -7.86 21.63
CA LEU A 93 -28.72 -9.05 20.83
C LEU A 93 -29.96 -9.73 20.22
N GLY A 94 -31.15 -9.44 20.68
CA GLY A 94 -32.36 -10.04 20.15
C GLY A 94 -33.37 -10.43 21.23
N ILE A 95 -34.32 -11.26 20.85
CA ILE A 95 -35.32 -11.85 21.76
C ILE A 95 -35.04 -13.36 21.81
N ASP A 96 -34.76 -13.85 23.01
CA ASP A 96 -34.69 -15.28 23.26
C ASP A 96 -36.11 -15.83 23.46
N THR A 97 -36.47 -16.81 22.67
CA THR A 97 -37.77 -17.50 22.74
C THR A 97 -37.67 -18.89 23.35
N THR A 98 -36.48 -19.26 23.86
CA THR A 98 -36.23 -20.57 24.46
C THR A 98 -37.13 -20.78 25.70
N GLY A 99 -37.79 -21.91 25.77
CA GLY A 99 -38.70 -22.21 26.87
C GLY A 99 -40.06 -21.52 26.81
N GLY A 100 -40.47 -20.93 25.68
CA GLY A 100 -41.77 -20.31 25.47
C GLY A 100 -41.94 -18.91 26.08
N LYS A 101 -40.89 -18.32 26.63
CA LYS A 101 -40.82 -16.93 27.08
C LYS A 101 -40.16 -16.08 26.02
N LYS A 102 -40.57 -14.79 25.95
CA LYS A 102 -39.87 -13.80 25.09
C LYS A 102 -39.03 -12.91 26.00
N ASP A 103 -37.78 -13.29 26.21
CA ASP A 103 -36.83 -12.51 27.01
C ASP A 103 -35.89 -11.70 26.09
N THR A 104 -35.77 -10.41 26.39
CA THR A 104 -34.84 -9.55 25.67
C THR A 104 -33.42 -9.86 26.09
N THR A 105 -32.57 -10.18 25.10
CA THR A 105 -31.17 -10.53 25.34
C THR A 105 -30.27 -9.32 25.06
N TRP A 106 -29.42 -9.02 26.02
CA TRP A 106 -28.40 -7.96 25.94
C TRP A 106 -27.00 -8.56 26.13
N GLY A 107 -26.00 -7.90 25.57
CA GLY A 107 -24.61 -8.21 25.89
C GLY A 107 -24.29 -7.90 27.36
N LYS A 108 -23.10 -8.23 27.78
CA LYS A 108 -22.59 -7.99 29.13
C LYS A 108 -21.21 -7.35 29.06
N SER A 109 -21.07 -6.16 29.63
CA SER A 109 -19.77 -5.48 29.74
C SER A 109 -18.86 -6.26 30.68
N GLN A 110 -17.85 -6.92 30.13
CA GLN A 110 -16.88 -7.77 30.80
C GLN A 110 -15.60 -7.85 29.97
N ASP A 111 -14.52 -8.38 30.52
CA ASP A 111 -13.27 -8.64 29.80
C ASP A 111 -13.51 -9.56 28.57
N LEU A 112 -12.79 -9.32 27.51
CA LEU A 112 -12.70 -10.28 26.40
C LEU A 112 -12.06 -11.55 26.92
N THR A 113 -12.74 -12.68 26.68
CA THR A 113 -12.26 -13.98 27.09
C THR A 113 -11.08 -14.45 26.22
N GLU A 114 -10.32 -15.41 26.71
CA GLU A 114 -9.26 -16.04 25.91
C GLU A 114 -9.82 -16.67 24.63
N ASP A 115 -10.98 -17.32 24.70
CA ASP A 115 -11.66 -17.90 23.54
C ASP A 115 -12.03 -16.83 22.50
N ALA A 116 -12.49 -15.66 22.94
CA ALA A 116 -12.78 -14.53 22.06
C ALA A 116 -11.51 -14.00 21.35
N LEU A 117 -10.39 -13.90 22.05
CA LEU A 117 -9.12 -13.49 21.47
C LEU A 117 -8.55 -14.57 20.54
N ASN A 118 -8.72 -15.84 20.88
CA ASN A 118 -8.26 -16.97 20.08
C ASN A 118 -9.01 -17.12 18.75
N VAL A 119 -10.32 -16.85 18.71
CA VAL A 119 -11.06 -16.89 17.42
C VAL A 119 -10.61 -15.78 16.48
N LEU A 120 -10.27 -14.61 17.01
CA LEU A 120 -9.68 -13.52 16.22
C LEU A 120 -8.29 -13.89 15.70
N GLN A 121 -7.41 -14.44 16.56
CA GLN A 121 -6.08 -14.92 16.16
C GLN A 121 -6.19 -16.01 15.09
N THR A 122 -7.04 -17.01 15.28
CA THR A 122 -7.27 -18.09 14.31
C THR A 122 -7.74 -17.54 12.95
N THR A 123 -8.58 -16.48 12.97
CA THR A 123 -9.01 -15.81 11.75
C THR A 123 -7.83 -15.18 11.01
N PHE A 124 -6.92 -14.49 11.72
CA PHE A 124 -5.71 -13.95 11.09
C PHE A 124 -4.79 -15.05 10.53
N ASP A 125 -4.63 -16.15 11.25
CA ASP A 125 -3.83 -17.30 10.79
C ASP A 125 -4.41 -17.93 9.52
N ASN A 126 -5.73 -18.02 9.43
CA ASN A 126 -6.43 -18.49 8.23
C ASN A 126 -6.29 -17.51 7.06
N ILE A 127 -6.38 -16.20 7.30
CA ILE A 127 -6.15 -15.17 6.28
C ILE A 127 -4.73 -15.32 5.73
N ARG A 128 -3.73 -15.41 6.59
CA ARG A 128 -2.31 -15.62 6.22
C ARG A 128 -2.13 -16.90 5.40
N LYS A 129 -2.69 -18.01 5.84
CA LYS A 129 -2.63 -19.30 5.15
C LYS A 129 -3.23 -19.25 3.74
N ASN A 130 -4.23 -18.40 3.53
CA ASN A 130 -4.88 -18.20 2.23
C ASN A 130 -4.26 -17.06 1.40
N ASN A 131 -3.07 -16.56 1.78
CA ASN A 131 -2.40 -15.44 1.12
C ASN A 131 -3.31 -14.20 0.99
N GLY A 132 -4.07 -13.91 2.04
CA GLY A 132 -4.94 -12.75 2.13
C GLY A 132 -4.37 -11.67 3.02
N HIS A 133 -4.83 -10.44 2.83
CA HIS A 133 -4.59 -9.31 3.72
C HIS A 133 -5.91 -8.69 4.15
N VAL A 134 -5.89 -7.94 5.26
CA VAL A 134 -7.13 -7.54 5.91
C VAL A 134 -7.11 -6.11 6.43
N ILE A 135 -8.19 -5.37 6.17
CA ILE A 135 -8.56 -4.17 6.90
C ILE A 135 -9.44 -4.62 8.06
N VAL A 136 -9.10 -4.24 9.27
CA VAL A 136 -9.81 -4.69 10.48
C VAL A 136 -10.66 -3.57 11.03
N ARG A 137 -11.94 -3.81 11.28
CA ARG A 137 -12.83 -2.94 12.06
C ARG A 137 -13.51 -3.77 13.15
N ILE A 138 -13.34 -3.36 14.40
CA ILE A 138 -13.91 -4.05 15.57
C ILE A 138 -14.97 -3.14 16.16
N CYS A 139 -16.21 -3.65 16.36
CA CYS A 139 -17.31 -2.84 16.89
C CYS A 139 -18.22 -3.62 17.83
N TYR A 140 -19.10 -2.89 18.53
CA TYR A 140 -20.14 -3.45 19.40
C TYR A 140 -21.52 -3.51 18.73
N ASP A 141 -21.60 -3.20 17.43
CA ASP A 141 -22.89 -3.21 16.71
C ASP A 141 -23.26 -4.64 16.30
N PRO A 142 -24.34 -5.22 16.89
CA PRO A 142 -24.75 -6.58 16.60
C PRO A 142 -25.00 -6.79 15.12
N TRP A 143 -24.31 -7.74 14.52
CA TRP A 143 -24.46 -8.13 13.12
C TRP A 143 -24.14 -7.02 12.10
N TYR A 144 -23.49 -5.93 12.53
CA TYR A 144 -23.28 -4.76 11.69
C TYR A 144 -24.59 -4.20 11.09
N ASN A 145 -25.62 -4.06 11.92
CA ASN A 145 -26.97 -3.65 11.49
C ASN A 145 -27.28 -2.16 11.71
N GLY A 146 -26.32 -1.35 12.09
CA GLY A 146 -26.51 0.08 12.33
C GLY A 146 -27.27 0.39 13.62
N ARG A 147 -27.12 -0.43 14.65
CA ARG A 147 -27.75 -0.23 15.94
C ARG A 147 -27.17 0.97 16.66
N SER A 148 -28.03 1.84 17.12
CA SER A 148 -27.66 3.01 17.93
C SER A 148 -27.35 2.64 19.37
N ASN A 149 -26.52 3.45 20.05
CA ASN A 149 -26.20 3.34 21.47
C ASN A 149 -25.67 1.96 21.93
N VAL A 150 -24.80 1.36 21.13
CA VAL A 150 -24.22 0.03 21.37
C VAL A 150 -22.90 0.05 22.14
N THR A 151 -22.24 1.20 22.21
CA THR A 151 -20.93 1.35 22.87
C THR A 151 -21.08 1.18 24.38
N PRO A 152 -20.32 0.31 25.05
CA PRO A 152 -20.36 0.16 26.50
C PRO A 152 -19.82 1.40 27.23
N GLU A 153 -19.83 1.39 28.56
CA GLU A 153 -19.13 2.43 29.34
C GLU A 153 -17.67 2.54 28.88
N HIS A 154 -17.17 3.76 28.82
CA HIS A 154 -15.85 4.07 28.24
C HIS A 154 -14.70 3.26 28.85
N LYS A 155 -14.73 2.96 30.15
CA LYS A 155 -13.76 2.09 30.81
C LYS A 155 -13.63 0.70 30.16
N TRP A 156 -14.74 0.16 29.63
CA TRP A 156 -14.75 -1.12 28.95
C TRP A 156 -14.17 -1.00 27.54
N VAL A 157 -14.44 0.12 26.84
CA VAL A 157 -13.77 0.40 25.55
C VAL A 157 -12.25 0.40 25.73
N LEU A 158 -11.74 1.13 26.72
CA LEU A 158 -10.31 1.17 27.02
C LEU A 158 -9.77 -0.22 27.38
N ARG A 159 -10.50 -0.96 28.22
CA ARG A 159 -10.10 -2.31 28.62
C ARG A 159 -10.01 -3.27 27.43
N HIS A 160 -11.00 -3.24 26.52
CA HIS A 160 -10.97 -4.07 25.31
C HIS A 160 -9.87 -3.66 24.34
N VAL A 161 -9.56 -2.36 24.23
CA VAL A 161 -8.41 -1.86 23.46
C VAL A 161 -7.10 -2.49 23.97
N GLU A 162 -6.88 -2.50 25.31
CA GLU A 162 -5.72 -3.13 25.93
C GLU A 162 -5.63 -4.63 25.62
N GLN A 163 -6.77 -5.34 25.65
CA GLN A 163 -6.81 -6.78 25.39
C GLN A 163 -6.63 -7.13 23.90
N LEU A 164 -7.10 -6.27 22.99
CA LEU A 164 -6.98 -6.46 21.53
C LEU A 164 -5.58 -6.12 21.00
N ALA A 165 -4.92 -5.12 21.59
CA ALA A 165 -3.65 -4.61 21.09
C ALA A 165 -2.56 -5.70 20.91
N PRO A 166 -2.37 -6.67 21.84
CA PRO A 166 -1.39 -7.74 21.65
C PRO A 166 -1.71 -8.65 20.47
N VAL A 167 -2.99 -8.97 20.23
CA VAL A 167 -3.41 -9.80 19.09
C VAL A 167 -3.16 -9.06 17.78
N LEU A 168 -3.56 -7.78 17.71
CA LEU A 168 -3.34 -6.95 16.51
C LEU A 168 -1.85 -6.77 16.23
N SER A 169 -1.04 -6.59 17.26
CA SER A 169 0.43 -6.42 17.13
C SER A 169 1.14 -7.63 16.54
N LYS A 170 0.65 -8.84 16.84
CA LYS A 170 1.22 -10.10 16.30
C LYS A 170 0.89 -10.33 14.83
N ASN A 171 -0.07 -9.61 14.28
CA ASN A 171 -0.64 -9.87 12.96
C ASN A 171 -0.46 -8.69 11.97
N THR A 172 0.50 -7.80 12.24
CA THR A 172 0.81 -6.65 11.36
C THR A 172 1.27 -7.07 9.97
N ASP A 173 1.73 -8.30 9.80
CA ASP A 173 2.10 -8.88 8.51
C ASP A 173 0.91 -9.05 7.55
N VAL A 174 -0.29 -9.29 8.07
CA VAL A 174 -1.53 -9.42 7.28
C VAL A 174 -2.49 -8.25 7.45
N ILE A 175 -2.36 -7.45 8.51
CA ILE A 175 -3.21 -6.29 8.74
C ILE A 175 -2.73 -5.10 7.92
N VAL A 176 -3.57 -4.60 7.01
CA VAL A 176 -3.31 -3.40 6.20
C VAL A 176 -3.51 -2.14 7.04
N ALA A 177 -4.63 -2.08 7.77
CA ALA A 177 -4.94 -1.02 8.72
C ALA A 177 -5.99 -1.48 9.74
N LEU A 178 -6.00 -0.83 10.90
CA LEU A 178 -7.09 -0.89 11.86
C LEU A 178 -7.98 0.35 11.69
N GLU A 179 -9.20 0.16 11.23
CA GLU A 179 -10.26 1.16 11.36
C GLU A 179 -10.76 1.12 12.80
N MET A 180 -10.58 2.21 13.53
CA MET A 180 -10.90 2.29 14.95
C MET A 180 -12.41 2.31 15.16
N GLY A 181 -13.03 1.12 15.15
CA GLY A 181 -14.48 0.91 15.11
C GLY A 181 -15.18 0.82 16.47
N MET A 182 -14.48 1.09 17.57
CA MET A 182 -14.95 0.82 18.95
C MET A 182 -16.09 1.73 19.43
N HIS A 183 -16.73 2.50 18.54
CA HIS A 183 -17.76 3.48 18.91
C HIS A 183 -18.89 3.51 17.86
N GLY A 184 -20.13 3.40 18.35
CA GLY A 184 -21.35 3.66 17.59
C GLY A 184 -21.77 2.60 16.58
N ALA A 185 -22.78 2.96 15.80
CA ALA A 185 -23.34 2.13 14.75
C ALA A 185 -22.30 1.79 13.70
N TYR A 186 -22.27 0.54 13.25
CA TYR A 186 -21.29 -0.01 12.28
C TYR A 186 -19.81 0.18 12.69
N GLY A 187 -19.54 0.70 13.91
CA GLY A 187 -18.21 1.16 14.28
C GLY A 187 -17.79 2.44 13.55
N GLU A 188 -18.75 3.26 13.11
CA GLU A 188 -18.50 4.48 12.34
C GLU A 188 -18.56 5.77 13.17
N MET A 189 -18.45 5.68 14.50
CA MET A 189 -18.36 6.81 15.40
C MET A 189 -19.56 7.76 15.34
N HIS A 190 -20.76 7.22 15.09
CA HIS A 190 -22.00 7.98 15.07
C HIS A 190 -23.16 7.23 15.76
N SER A 191 -24.33 7.88 15.91
CA SER A 191 -25.56 7.29 16.42
C SER A 191 -25.44 6.67 17.83
N ASP A 192 -24.58 7.23 18.67
CA ASP A 192 -24.41 6.79 20.05
C ASP A 192 -24.14 8.00 20.97
N THR A 193 -24.93 8.15 22.00
CA THR A 193 -24.86 9.28 22.94
C THR A 193 -23.61 9.28 23.81
N SER A 194 -22.87 8.17 23.86
CA SER A 194 -21.63 8.06 24.61
C SER A 194 -20.40 8.55 23.84
N ILE A 195 -20.55 8.85 22.55
CA ILE A 195 -19.44 9.27 21.71
C ILE A 195 -19.10 10.74 21.99
N THR A 196 -17.81 10.97 22.28
CA THR A 196 -17.21 12.31 22.29
C THR A 196 -15.85 12.25 21.59
N TYR A 197 -15.38 13.38 21.08
CA TYR A 197 -14.05 13.45 20.47
C TYR A 197 -12.94 13.00 21.44
N ASP A 198 -13.06 13.38 22.72
CA ASP A 198 -12.08 13.01 23.76
C ASP A 198 -12.04 11.49 23.99
N ARG A 199 -13.19 10.83 24.10
CA ARG A 199 -13.27 9.37 24.29
C ARG A 199 -12.72 8.59 23.12
N VAL A 200 -13.04 9.02 21.90
CA VAL A 200 -12.47 8.40 20.68
C VAL A 200 -10.96 8.61 20.63
N ALA A 201 -10.48 9.82 20.92
CA ALA A 201 -9.06 10.12 20.94
C ALA A 201 -8.33 9.36 22.04
N GLU A 202 -8.90 9.23 23.24
CA GLU A 202 -8.30 8.46 24.34
C GLU A 202 -8.13 6.99 23.96
N ALA A 203 -9.20 6.34 23.46
CA ALA A 203 -9.16 4.95 23.02
C ALA A 203 -8.17 4.73 21.86
N THR A 204 -8.15 5.64 20.88
CA THR A 204 -7.25 5.58 19.74
C THR A 204 -5.79 5.78 20.16
N ASN A 205 -5.51 6.75 21.02
CA ASN A 205 -4.16 6.98 21.56
C ASN A 205 -3.69 5.82 22.45
N LEU A 206 -4.61 5.15 23.17
CA LEU A 206 -4.29 3.94 23.91
C LEU A 206 -3.86 2.79 22.96
N MET A 207 -4.59 2.61 21.86
CA MET A 207 -4.24 1.63 20.82
C MET A 207 -2.88 1.97 20.19
N LEU A 208 -2.62 3.24 19.85
CA LEU A 208 -1.35 3.70 19.31
C LEU A 208 -0.17 3.39 20.22
N ARG A 209 -0.33 3.57 21.55
CA ARG A 209 0.74 3.29 22.52
C ARG A 209 1.00 1.79 22.71
N ASN A 210 -0.02 0.96 22.56
CA ASN A 210 0.06 -0.48 22.83
C ASN A 210 0.31 -1.33 21.57
N THR A 211 0.50 -0.71 20.40
CA THR A 211 0.73 -1.41 19.13
C THR A 211 1.96 -0.85 18.41
N PRO A 212 2.65 -1.65 17.59
CA PRO A 212 3.86 -1.22 16.91
C PRO A 212 3.57 -0.21 15.77
N PRO A 213 4.60 0.55 15.32
CA PRO A 213 4.46 1.60 14.29
C PRO A 213 3.92 1.09 12.93
N GLU A 214 4.10 -0.17 12.64
CA GLU A 214 3.62 -0.82 11.41
C GLU A 214 2.09 -0.84 11.35
N LEU A 215 1.40 -0.94 12.49
CA LEU A 215 -0.05 -0.89 12.53
C LEU A 215 -0.56 0.53 12.32
N LYS A 216 -1.18 0.79 11.18
CA LYS A 216 -1.83 2.06 10.85
C LYS A 216 -3.22 2.09 11.46
N ILE A 217 -3.60 3.23 12.06
CA ILE A 217 -4.88 3.39 12.75
C ILE A 217 -5.67 4.51 12.09
N LEU A 218 -6.89 4.18 11.68
CA LEU A 218 -7.77 5.05 10.93
C LEU A 218 -9.01 5.39 11.77
N THR A 219 -9.41 6.66 11.79
CA THR A 219 -10.68 7.09 12.36
C THR A 219 -11.69 7.44 11.27
N ARG A 220 -12.99 7.59 11.63
CA ARG A 220 -14.08 7.74 10.66
C ARG A 220 -14.07 9.11 9.95
N THR A 221 -13.62 10.16 10.60
CA THR A 221 -13.63 11.52 10.04
C THR A 221 -12.34 12.27 10.36
N GLY A 222 -12.07 13.32 9.58
CA GLY A 222 -10.92 14.20 9.80
C GLY A 222 -10.90 14.81 11.20
N ASN A 223 -12.05 15.20 11.75
CA ASN A 223 -12.16 15.76 13.09
C ASN A 223 -11.69 14.79 14.19
N TYR A 224 -12.03 13.48 14.07
CA TYR A 224 -11.53 12.48 15.01
C TYR A 224 -10.03 12.28 14.89
N SER A 225 -9.51 12.20 13.65
CA SER A 225 -8.05 12.12 13.43
C SER A 225 -7.33 13.33 14.01
N ALA A 226 -7.85 14.53 13.78
CA ALA A 226 -7.29 15.77 14.31
C ALA A 226 -7.25 15.75 15.84
N LYS A 227 -8.33 15.32 16.49
CA LYS A 227 -8.38 15.22 17.95
C LYS A 227 -7.35 14.21 18.50
N VAL A 228 -7.19 13.06 17.85
CA VAL A 228 -6.14 12.07 18.17
C VAL A 228 -4.76 12.69 18.08
N LEU A 229 -4.52 13.52 17.07
CA LEU A 229 -3.26 14.23 16.86
C LEU A 229 -3.07 15.42 17.80
N GLY A 230 -4.10 15.83 18.58
CA GLY A 230 -4.02 16.90 19.57
C GLY A 230 -4.45 18.26 19.07
N PHE A 231 -5.21 18.33 17.99
CA PHE A 231 -5.88 19.56 17.57
C PHE A 231 -7.21 19.69 18.29
N ASP A 232 -7.47 20.81 18.94
CA ASP A 232 -8.72 21.10 19.64
C ASP A 232 -9.62 22.09 18.89
N ASN A 233 -9.01 23.00 18.14
CA ASN A 233 -9.71 24.02 17.36
C ASN A 233 -9.35 23.85 15.87
N TRP A 234 -9.97 22.84 15.25
CA TRP A 234 -9.61 22.46 13.87
C TRP A 234 -9.91 23.53 12.83
N GLY A 235 -10.95 24.38 13.00
CA GLY A 235 -11.21 25.50 12.09
C GLY A 235 -10.14 26.61 12.11
N VAL A 236 -9.24 26.61 13.08
CA VAL A 236 -8.13 27.56 13.17
C VAL A 236 -6.78 26.86 13.11
N ASP A 237 -6.67 25.69 13.73
CA ASP A 237 -5.40 25.01 13.97
C ASP A 237 -5.04 23.98 12.88
N PHE A 238 -6.04 23.49 12.13
CA PHE A 238 -5.85 22.39 11.16
C PHE A 238 -5.55 22.89 9.73
N HIS A 239 -4.74 23.91 9.60
CA HIS A 239 -4.21 24.37 8.31
C HIS A 239 -2.77 23.90 8.17
N ILE A 240 -2.48 23.04 7.20
CA ILE A 240 -1.16 22.36 7.08
C ILE A 240 0.03 23.33 6.94
N ASP A 241 -0.20 24.54 6.46
CA ASP A 241 0.81 25.58 6.36
C ASP A 241 0.84 26.52 7.57
N GLY A 242 -0.13 26.40 8.49
CA GLY A 242 -0.23 27.20 9.71
C GLY A 242 0.85 26.84 10.74
N GLU A 243 1.26 27.85 11.52
CA GLU A 243 2.31 27.65 12.55
C GLU A 243 1.87 26.65 13.62
N LYS A 244 0.59 26.68 14.04
CA LYS A 244 0.07 25.75 15.05
C LYS A 244 0.06 24.31 14.53
N PHE A 245 -0.28 24.10 13.27
CA PHE A 245 -0.20 22.78 12.65
C PHE A 245 1.24 22.27 12.63
N LYS A 246 2.19 23.08 12.23
CA LYS A 246 3.62 22.71 12.18
C LYS A 246 4.17 22.39 13.55
N GLU A 247 3.77 23.14 14.60
CA GLU A 247 4.13 22.87 15.98
C GLU A 247 3.65 21.48 16.43
N ILE A 248 2.36 21.18 16.23
CA ILE A 248 1.76 19.89 16.60
C ILE A 248 2.40 18.76 15.78
N ALA A 249 2.56 18.93 14.46
CA ALA A 249 3.18 17.93 13.60
C ALA A 249 4.62 17.61 14.05
N LYS A 250 5.40 18.63 14.41
CA LYS A 250 6.74 18.45 14.96
C LYS A 250 6.72 17.68 16.28
N ALA A 251 5.79 17.99 17.18
CA ALA A 251 5.65 17.33 18.46
C ALA A 251 5.21 15.85 18.32
N LYS A 252 4.36 15.56 17.35
CA LYS A 252 3.87 14.19 17.08
C LYS A 252 4.85 13.33 16.28
N GLY A 253 5.75 13.95 15.51
CA GLY A 253 6.74 13.21 14.73
C GLY A 253 6.12 12.11 13.85
N ASP A 254 6.65 10.90 13.96
CA ASP A 254 6.19 9.75 13.15
C ASP A 254 4.73 9.36 13.39
N THR A 255 4.12 9.76 14.50
CA THR A 255 2.70 9.51 14.76
C THR A 255 1.81 10.18 13.71
N MET A 256 2.25 11.32 13.13
CA MET A 256 1.54 11.98 12.01
C MET A 256 1.33 11.05 10.81
N TYR A 257 2.26 10.12 10.58
CA TYR A 257 2.23 9.17 9.45
C TYR A 257 1.64 7.80 9.83
N ARG A 258 1.12 7.68 11.05
CA ARG A 258 0.51 6.46 11.56
C ARG A 258 -0.99 6.59 11.74
N VAL A 259 -1.48 7.83 11.90
CA VAL A 259 -2.89 8.16 12.05
C VAL A 259 -3.44 8.60 10.69
N GLY A 260 -4.51 7.94 10.25
CA GLY A 260 -5.23 8.26 9.03
C GLY A 260 -6.73 8.26 9.27
N MET A 261 -7.50 8.16 8.19
CA MET A 261 -8.96 8.06 8.27
C MET A 261 -9.51 7.10 7.22
N PHE A 262 -10.73 6.62 7.45
CA PHE A 262 -11.53 5.88 6.47
C PHE A 262 -12.84 6.66 6.16
N ASN A 263 -13.43 6.41 5.00
CA ASN A 263 -14.54 7.21 4.49
C ASN A 263 -15.65 6.34 3.90
N ASP A 264 -16.64 6.01 4.73
CA ASP A 264 -17.81 5.22 4.29
C ASP A 264 -18.93 6.07 3.67
N GLY A 265 -18.64 7.35 3.39
CA GLY A 265 -19.50 8.26 2.62
C GLY A 265 -18.85 8.75 1.32
N TYR A 266 -17.77 8.09 0.87
CA TYR A 266 -16.87 8.57 -0.15
C TYR A 266 -17.56 8.93 -1.46
N LEU A 267 -17.42 10.19 -1.88
CA LEU A 267 -17.98 10.80 -3.09
C LEU A 267 -19.52 10.81 -3.17
N GLY A 268 -20.22 10.45 -2.10
CA GLY A 268 -21.69 10.40 -2.11
C GLY A 268 -22.37 11.75 -2.04
N THR A 269 -21.73 12.72 -1.39
CA THR A 269 -22.16 14.12 -1.32
C THR A 269 -20.96 15.04 -1.30
N GLN A 270 -21.20 16.35 -1.38
CA GLN A 270 -20.15 17.36 -1.26
C GLN A 270 -19.32 17.24 0.03
N TYR A 271 -19.90 16.68 1.10
CA TYR A 271 -19.28 16.50 2.41
C TYR A 271 -19.11 15.01 2.78
N ASP A 272 -19.24 14.11 1.80
CA ASP A 272 -19.15 12.65 2.00
C ASP A 272 -20.01 12.17 3.19
N TYR A 273 -21.30 12.56 3.19
CA TYR A 273 -22.25 12.24 4.27
C TYR A 273 -21.73 12.57 5.68
N GLY A 274 -21.01 13.70 5.81
CA GLY A 274 -20.50 14.19 7.10
C GLY A 274 -19.12 13.70 7.46
N THR A 275 -18.41 13.03 6.54
CA THR A 275 -16.98 12.75 6.70
C THR A 275 -16.17 14.05 6.75
N TRP A 276 -16.56 15.02 5.91
CA TRP A 276 -16.03 16.38 5.89
C TRP A 276 -17.06 17.38 6.43
N GLY A 277 -16.59 18.43 7.06
CA GLY A 277 -17.46 19.53 7.51
C GLY A 277 -17.92 20.43 6.38
N ALA A 278 -19.13 20.96 6.52
CA ALA A 278 -19.67 21.98 5.63
C ALA A 278 -19.13 23.39 5.97
N ASP A 279 -18.69 23.58 7.20
CA ASP A 279 -18.14 24.83 7.72
C ASP A 279 -16.70 24.63 8.18
N CYS A 280 -15.76 25.20 7.44
CA CYS A 280 -14.32 25.11 7.74
C CYS A 280 -13.90 25.89 9.00
N LYS A 281 -14.80 26.61 9.66
CA LYS A 281 -14.51 27.28 10.95
C LYS A 281 -14.69 26.35 12.13
N THR A 282 -15.60 25.40 12.01
CA THR A 282 -16.00 24.49 13.11
C THR A 282 -15.61 23.04 12.84
N SER A 283 -15.21 22.72 11.62
CA SER A 283 -14.87 21.38 11.19
C SER A 283 -13.74 21.42 10.17
N ILE A 284 -13.09 20.28 9.95
CA ILE A 284 -12.19 20.09 8.83
C ILE A 284 -13.04 19.89 7.57
N CYS A 285 -12.96 20.82 6.64
CA CYS A 285 -13.61 20.71 5.34
C CYS A 285 -12.77 19.88 4.35
N ARG A 286 -13.39 19.50 3.22
CA ARG A 286 -12.79 18.58 2.24
C ARG A 286 -11.38 18.99 1.82
N GLU A 287 -11.19 20.24 1.40
CA GLU A 287 -9.89 20.66 0.87
C GLU A 287 -8.77 20.65 1.91
N GLU A 288 -9.06 21.03 3.14
CA GLU A 288 -8.10 20.95 4.24
C GLU A 288 -7.76 19.50 4.60
N GLY A 289 -8.78 18.64 4.64
CA GLY A 289 -8.60 17.21 4.90
C GLY A 289 -7.83 16.50 3.78
N VAL A 290 -8.14 16.83 2.52
CA VAL A 290 -7.41 16.32 1.35
C VAL A 290 -5.96 16.78 1.37
N ALA A 291 -5.69 18.05 1.66
CA ALA A 291 -4.32 18.58 1.78
C ALA A 291 -3.53 17.90 2.93
N TRP A 292 -4.21 17.60 4.04
CA TRP A 292 -3.60 16.83 5.13
C TRP A 292 -3.25 15.41 4.69
N LEU A 293 -4.18 14.69 4.06
CA LEU A 293 -3.93 13.34 3.56
C LEU A 293 -2.82 13.33 2.50
N GLU A 294 -2.78 14.30 1.60
CA GLU A 294 -1.74 14.44 0.57
C GLU A 294 -0.34 14.47 1.19
N LYS A 295 -0.17 15.18 2.30
CA LYS A 295 1.13 15.34 2.96
C LYS A 295 1.45 14.24 3.95
N TYR A 296 0.50 13.83 4.78
CA TYR A 296 0.73 12.92 5.91
C TYR A 296 0.10 11.53 5.72
N GLY A 297 -0.86 11.39 4.80
CA GLY A 297 -1.47 10.11 4.45
C GLY A 297 -0.61 9.18 3.58
N ILE A 298 0.60 9.59 3.22
CA ILE A 298 1.49 8.81 2.34
C ILE A 298 1.85 7.42 2.91
N ASN A 299 1.82 7.27 4.22
CA ASN A 299 2.12 6.01 4.92
C ASN A 299 0.89 5.35 5.52
N THR A 300 -0.31 5.89 5.31
CA THR A 300 -1.58 5.30 5.76
C THR A 300 -2.48 5.00 4.57
N PRO A 301 -3.07 3.81 4.48
CA PRO A 301 -4.07 3.56 3.44
C PRO A 301 -5.32 4.40 3.73
N TYR A 302 -5.94 4.93 2.68
CA TYR A 302 -7.22 5.63 2.73
C TYR A 302 -8.22 4.94 1.82
N GLY A 303 -9.48 4.91 2.22
CA GLY A 303 -10.55 4.30 1.43
C GLY A 303 -11.83 4.14 2.24
N GLY A 304 -12.70 3.24 1.82
CA GLY A 304 -13.98 2.99 2.48
C GLY A 304 -15.08 2.61 1.49
N GLU A 305 -16.24 3.26 1.58
CA GLU A 305 -17.44 2.96 0.79
C GLU A 305 -17.79 4.14 -0.12
N ALA A 306 -17.64 3.96 -1.43
CA ALA A 306 -18.06 4.96 -2.41
C ALA A 306 -19.57 4.86 -2.67
N LEU A 307 -20.26 6.01 -2.73
CA LEU A 307 -21.71 6.08 -2.80
C LEU A 307 -22.21 6.83 -4.04
N THR A 308 -23.41 6.48 -4.52
CA THR A 308 -24.12 7.31 -5.48
C THR A 308 -24.51 8.64 -4.85
N THR A 309 -24.45 9.71 -5.64
CA THR A 309 -24.83 11.04 -5.20
C THR A 309 -26.29 11.08 -4.79
N ALA A 310 -26.58 11.64 -3.63
CA ALA A 310 -27.95 11.88 -3.20
C ALA A 310 -28.61 12.97 -4.05
N ASN A 311 -29.94 12.89 -4.17
CA ASN A 311 -30.72 13.90 -4.90
C ASN A 311 -30.46 15.31 -4.35
N GLY A 312 -30.23 16.27 -5.25
CA GLY A 312 -29.99 17.68 -4.91
C GLY A 312 -28.53 18.03 -4.62
N TYR A 313 -27.61 17.08 -4.63
CA TYR A 313 -26.18 17.35 -4.49
C TYR A 313 -25.47 17.37 -5.85
N GLN A 314 -24.37 18.11 -5.91
CA GLN A 314 -23.52 18.11 -7.08
C GLN A 314 -22.90 16.72 -7.27
N VAL A 315 -22.88 16.23 -8.50
CA VAL A 315 -22.24 14.94 -8.82
C VAL A 315 -20.73 15.07 -8.73
N ILE A 316 -20.12 14.33 -7.83
CA ILE A 316 -18.65 14.28 -7.63
C ILE A 316 -18.07 12.87 -7.73
N ASN A 317 -18.90 11.86 -7.94
CA ASN A 317 -18.52 10.45 -8.00
C ASN A 317 -18.16 9.96 -9.40
N THR A 318 -17.74 10.87 -10.29
CA THR A 318 -17.18 10.47 -11.58
C THR A 318 -15.82 9.78 -11.40
N PRO A 319 -15.43 8.88 -12.30
CA PRO A 319 -14.11 8.25 -12.25
C PRO A 319 -12.96 9.25 -12.26
N GLU A 320 -13.10 10.35 -12.98
CA GLU A 320 -12.10 11.41 -13.10
C GLU A 320 -11.93 12.17 -11.78
N PHE A 321 -13.04 12.52 -11.12
CA PHE A 321 -12.96 13.18 -9.81
C PHE A 321 -12.36 12.25 -8.76
N LEU A 322 -12.76 10.97 -8.76
CA LEU A 322 -12.16 9.96 -7.89
C LEU A 322 -10.65 9.85 -8.15
N ALA A 323 -10.24 9.81 -9.41
CA ALA A 323 -8.82 9.74 -9.76
C ALA A 323 -8.06 10.97 -9.25
N TYR A 324 -8.57 12.17 -9.52
CA TYR A 324 -7.97 13.42 -9.04
C TYR A 324 -7.82 13.43 -7.50
N GLU A 325 -8.91 13.20 -6.78
CA GLU A 325 -8.89 13.20 -5.32
C GLU A 325 -8.13 12.00 -4.77
N GLY A 326 -8.26 10.83 -5.41
CA GLY A 326 -7.58 9.60 -5.03
C GLY A 326 -6.06 9.69 -5.04
N TYR A 327 -5.50 10.40 -6.02
CA TYR A 327 -4.05 10.68 -6.05
C TYR A 327 -3.60 11.59 -4.90
N ARG A 328 -4.44 12.52 -4.46
CA ARG A 328 -4.14 13.42 -3.34
C ARG A 328 -4.34 12.74 -1.98
N THR A 329 -5.35 11.91 -1.86
CA THR A 329 -5.71 11.23 -0.61
C THR A 329 -5.03 9.87 -0.44
N HIS A 330 -4.26 9.42 -1.42
CA HIS A 330 -3.62 8.10 -1.45
C HIS A 330 -4.63 6.94 -1.35
N THR A 331 -5.79 7.07 -2.04
CA THR A 331 -6.87 6.09 -1.97
C THR A 331 -6.38 4.69 -2.35
N SER A 332 -6.48 3.77 -1.42
CA SER A 332 -5.87 2.44 -1.53
C SER A 332 -6.89 1.32 -1.66
N TYR A 333 -8.11 1.49 -1.12
CA TYR A 333 -9.11 0.44 -1.10
C TYR A 333 -10.55 0.99 -1.15
N LEU A 334 -11.47 0.23 -1.76
CA LEU A 334 -12.90 0.54 -1.79
C LEU A 334 -13.74 -0.74 -1.68
N ASN A 335 -14.97 -0.63 -1.15
CA ASN A 335 -15.91 -1.74 -1.07
C ASN A 335 -16.51 -2.07 -2.44
N ILE A 336 -16.29 -3.30 -2.93
CA ILE A 336 -16.86 -3.75 -4.21
C ILE A 336 -18.35 -4.10 -4.12
N GLN A 337 -18.84 -4.40 -2.92
CA GLN A 337 -20.21 -4.87 -2.69
C GLN A 337 -21.16 -3.75 -2.24
N TRP A 338 -20.64 -2.55 -1.99
CA TRP A 338 -21.45 -1.42 -1.55
C TRP A 338 -21.70 -0.47 -2.71
N ASN A 339 -22.98 -0.09 -2.85
CA ASN A 339 -23.51 0.76 -3.91
C ASN A 339 -23.26 0.22 -5.34
N ASN A 340 -23.91 -0.90 -5.65
CA ASN A 340 -23.81 -1.54 -6.97
C ASN A 340 -24.16 -0.59 -8.13
N ASN A 341 -25.09 0.36 -7.92
CA ASN A 341 -25.46 1.33 -8.96
C ASN A 341 -24.29 2.23 -9.36
N LEU A 342 -23.47 2.66 -8.39
CA LEU A 342 -22.27 3.44 -8.66
C LEU A 342 -21.21 2.59 -9.38
N ILE A 343 -20.94 1.41 -8.86
CA ILE A 343 -19.97 0.47 -9.47
C ILE A 343 -20.35 0.17 -10.92
N ASP A 344 -21.64 -0.07 -11.19
CA ASP A 344 -22.15 -0.34 -12.54
C ASP A 344 -22.11 0.89 -13.44
N SER A 345 -22.27 2.09 -12.89
CA SER A 345 -22.06 3.34 -13.64
C SER A 345 -20.61 3.49 -14.10
N TRP A 346 -19.64 3.21 -13.21
CA TRP A 346 -18.22 3.24 -13.55
C TRP A 346 -17.83 2.17 -14.59
N LYS A 347 -18.46 1.00 -14.56
CA LYS A 347 -18.25 -0.05 -15.59
C LYS A 347 -18.75 0.37 -16.98
N LYS A 348 -19.77 1.23 -17.04
CA LYS A 348 -20.38 1.71 -18.27
C LYS A 348 -19.77 3.02 -18.78
N SER A 349 -19.14 3.81 -17.92
CA SER A 349 -18.52 5.07 -18.30
C SER A 349 -17.16 4.84 -18.98
N HIS A 350 -16.84 5.68 -19.94
CA HIS A 350 -15.46 5.85 -20.40
C HIS A 350 -14.69 6.70 -19.37
N PHE A 351 -13.44 6.38 -19.16
CA PHE A 351 -12.52 7.23 -18.39
C PHE A 351 -11.95 8.30 -19.32
N ASN A 352 -12.16 9.58 -18.99
CA ASN A 352 -11.53 10.67 -19.70
C ASN A 352 -10.11 10.89 -19.16
N GLY A 353 -9.13 10.26 -19.82
CA GLY A 353 -7.73 10.29 -19.41
C GLY A 353 -6.98 11.56 -19.76
N LYS A 354 -7.64 12.57 -20.35
CA LYS A 354 -6.98 13.77 -20.87
C LYS A 354 -6.09 14.48 -19.86
N ASP A 355 -6.49 14.49 -18.59
CA ASP A 355 -5.80 15.21 -17.52
C ASP A 355 -4.87 14.30 -16.70
N PHE A 356 -4.73 13.02 -17.08
CA PHE A 356 -3.96 12.00 -16.39
C PHE A 356 -2.89 11.37 -17.28
N GLU A 357 -2.20 12.21 -18.06
CA GLU A 357 -1.11 11.76 -18.92
C GLU A 357 0.17 11.55 -18.10
N TYR A 358 0.72 10.35 -18.16
CA TYR A 358 2.04 10.09 -17.63
C TYR A 358 2.91 9.36 -18.66
N ASP A 359 4.08 9.93 -18.91
CA ASP A 359 5.08 9.39 -19.85
C ASP A 359 4.53 9.18 -21.27
N GLY A 360 3.63 10.06 -21.73
CA GLY A 360 3.01 10.01 -23.06
C GLY A 360 1.98 8.89 -23.26
N THR A 361 1.67 8.12 -22.21
CA THR A 361 0.68 7.04 -22.29
C THR A 361 -0.73 7.61 -22.24
N LYS A 362 -1.51 7.44 -23.31
CA LYS A 362 -2.92 7.79 -23.35
C LYS A 362 -3.78 6.67 -22.80
N ILE A 363 -4.68 7.01 -21.87
CA ILE A 363 -5.53 6.04 -21.15
C ILE A 363 -7.02 6.17 -21.51
N ASP A 364 -7.33 6.76 -22.66
CA ASP A 364 -8.70 7.06 -23.11
C ASP A 364 -9.58 5.85 -23.46
N SER A 365 -8.99 4.65 -23.53
CA SER A 365 -9.74 3.43 -23.94
C SER A 365 -10.31 2.64 -22.78
N LEU A 366 -10.08 3.06 -21.53
CA LEU A 366 -10.50 2.32 -20.34
C LEU A 366 -11.90 2.72 -19.89
N THR A 367 -12.61 1.77 -19.26
CA THR A 367 -13.80 2.12 -18.48
C THR A 367 -13.36 2.78 -17.16
N GLY A 368 -14.22 3.62 -16.59
CA GLY A 368 -13.95 4.23 -15.30
C GLY A 368 -13.66 3.20 -14.21
N PHE A 369 -14.42 2.10 -14.18
CA PHE A 369 -14.18 1.01 -13.24
C PHE A 369 -12.79 0.38 -13.40
N LYS A 370 -12.37 0.10 -14.64
CA LYS A 370 -11.08 -0.51 -14.89
C LYS A 370 -9.94 0.41 -14.44
N TYR A 371 -10.03 1.70 -14.77
CA TYR A 371 -9.02 2.67 -14.33
C TYR A 371 -8.93 2.73 -12.80
N ILE A 372 -10.07 2.87 -12.11
CA ILE A 372 -10.11 2.90 -10.65
C ILE A 372 -9.52 1.61 -10.06
N ASN A 373 -9.99 0.43 -10.50
CA ASN A 373 -9.52 -0.86 -10.01
C ASN A 373 -8.00 -1.04 -10.17
N ASP A 374 -7.46 -0.61 -11.30
CA ASP A 374 -6.05 -0.77 -11.59
C ASP A 374 -5.16 0.22 -10.81
N HIS A 375 -5.72 1.38 -10.40
CA HIS A 375 -4.97 2.45 -9.74
C HIS A 375 -5.23 2.60 -8.23
N LEU A 376 -6.23 1.93 -7.65
CA LEU A 376 -6.37 1.87 -6.19
C LEU A 376 -5.07 1.37 -5.55
N GLY A 377 -4.54 2.12 -4.57
CA GLY A 377 -3.26 1.82 -3.93
C GLY A 377 -2.05 2.05 -4.84
N TYR A 378 -0.93 1.42 -4.55
CA TYR A 378 0.30 1.58 -5.31
C TYR A 378 0.26 0.81 -6.65
N ARG A 379 0.99 1.35 -7.66
CA ARG A 379 1.19 0.73 -8.97
C ARG A 379 2.54 1.14 -9.52
N PHE A 380 3.54 0.28 -9.41
CA PHE A 380 4.91 0.59 -9.83
C PHE A 380 5.15 0.27 -11.29
N VAL A 381 5.83 1.20 -11.97
CA VAL A 381 6.32 1.07 -13.35
C VAL A 381 7.82 1.33 -13.36
N LEU A 382 8.60 0.38 -13.85
CA LEU A 382 10.03 0.58 -14.11
C LEU A 382 10.18 1.38 -15.41
N ARG A 383 10.75 2.58 -15.32
CA ARG A 383 10.91 3.50 -16.47
C ARG A 383 12.29 3.46 -17.09
N GLU A 384 13.31 3.23 -16.27
CA GLU A 384 14.68 3.13 -16.76
C GLU A 384 15.50 2.20 -15.87
N SER A 385 16.46 1.56 -16.48
CA SER A 385 17.42 0.70 -15.79
C SER A 385 18.80 0.86 -16.38
N TRP A 386 19.77 1.11 -15.52
CA TRP A 386 21.20 1.06 -15.79
C TRP A 386 21.84 0.06 -14.85
N ILE A 387 22.58 -0.90 -15.37
CA ILE A 387 23.21 -1.93 -14.56
C ILE A 387 24.66 -2.19 -15.01
N THR A 388 25.43 -2.82 -14.16
CA THR A 388 26.68 -3.46 -14.53
C THR A 388 26.37 -4.58 -15.54
N ASP A 389 26.80 -4.43 -16.80
CA ASP A 389 26.56 -5.42 -17.87
C ASP A 389 27.60 -6.55 -17.90
N LYS A 390 28.75 -6.33 -17.25
CA LYS A 390 29.82 -7.32 -17.08
C LYS A 390 30.25 -7.36 -15.62
N VAL A 391 29.97 -8.47 -14.96
CA VAL A 391 30.36 -8.71 -13.57
C VAL A 391 31.70 -9.46 -13.55
N GLY A 392 32.70 -8.86 -12.94
CA GLY A 392 34.04 -9.43 -12.81
C GLY A 392 34.14 -10.47 -11.69
N ALA A 393 35.37 -10.95 -11.45
CA ALA A 393 35.64 -11.92 -10.39
C ALA A 393 35.39 -11.39 -8.97
N ASP A 394 35.29 -10.07 -8.79
CA ASP A 394 34.92 -9.41 -7.54
C ASP A 394 33.44 -9.55 -7.21
N GLY A 395 32.61 -9.97 -8.18
CA GLY A 395 31.19 -10.14 -8.00
C GLY A 395 30.40 -8.84 -7.83
N VAL A 396 31.02 -7.67 -8.03
CA VAL A 396 30.35 -6.39 -7.77
C VAL A 396 29.34 -6.09 -8.88
N PHE A 397 28.09 -6.02 -8.50
CA PHE A 397 26.97 -5.61 -9.35
C PHE A 397 26.38 -4.32 -8.83
N LYS A 398 26.20 -3.34 -9.71
CA LYS A 398 25.57 -2.06 -9.41
C LYS A 398 24.36 -1.83 -10.30
N ALA A 399 23.35 -1.20 -9.76
CA ALA A 399 22.18 -0.80 -10.50
C ALA A 399 21.69 0.59 -10.10
N LYS A 400 21.18 1.31 -11.10
CA LYS A 400 20.40 2.54 -10.94
C LYS A 400 19.10 2.36 -11.69
N LEU A 401 17.99 2.47 -10.98
CA LEU A 401 16.64 2.27 -11.51
C LEU A 401 15.82 3.53 -11.35
N ARG A 402 15.02 3.89 -12.35
CA ARG A 402 13.99 4.90 -12.23
C ARG A 402 12.63 4.22 -12.19
N ILE A 403 11.93 4.34 -11.06
CA ILE A 403 10.63 3.71 -10.81
C ILE A 403 9.61 4.79 -10.50
N GLN A 404 8.45 4.68 -11.14
CA GLN A 404 7.30 5.54 -10.88
C GLN A 404 6.19 4.77 -10.16
N ASN A 405 5.56 5.40 -9.18
CA ASN A 405 4.30 4.93 -8.63
C ASN A 405 3.17 5.70 -9.31
N VAL A 406 2.46 5.04 -10.21
CA VAL A 406 1.33 5.62 -10.96
C VAL A 406 -0.03 5.26 -10.37
N GLY A 407 -0.07 4.59 -9.22
CA GLY A 407 -1.29 4.31 -8.48
C GLY A 407 -1.74 5.49 -7.61
N PHE A 408 -2.97 5.46 -7.11
CA PHE A 408 -3.50 6.52 -6.22
C PHE A 408 -2.77 6.53 -4.88
N GLY A 409 -2.55 5.36 -4.29
CA GLY A 409 -1.91 5.19 -2.99
C GLY A 409 -0.43 4.87 -3.06
N ASN A 410 0.16 4.68 -1.90
CA ASN A 410 1.55 4.28 -1.74
C ASN A 410 1.65 2.88 -1.10
N LEU A 411 2.83 2.29 -1.18
CA LEU A 411 3.12 1.12 -0.37
C LEU A 411 3.29 1.55 1.08
N THR A 412 2.46 1.04 1.97
CA THR A 412 2.42 1.44 3.38
C THR A 412 3.08 0.43 4.32
N ARG A 413 3.66 -0.64 3.74
CA ARG A 413 4.31 -1.75 4.43
C ARG A 413 5.77 -1.86 4.00
N LYS A 414 6.68 -2.10 4.95
CA LYS A 414 8.06 -2.42 4.63
C LYS A 414 8.12 -3.80 3.97
N MET A 415 8.86 -3.90 2.88
CA MET A 415 9.10 -5.14 2.16
C MET A 415 10.58 -5.31 1.86
N LYS A 416 11.01 -6.53 1.64
CA LYS A 416 12.41 -6.84 1.28
C LYS A 416 12.59 -6.85 -0.23
N ALA A 417 13.63 -6.16 -0.67
CA ALA A 417 14.07 -6.23 -2.05
C ALA A 417 15.17 -7.29 -2.21
N SER A 418 15.14 -8.01 -3.31
CA SER A 418 16.18 -8.95 -3.71
C SER A 418 16.37 -8.95 -5.22
N LEU A 419 17.56 -9.35 -5.67
CA LEU A 419 17.83 -9.63 -7.06
C LEU A 419 17.68 -11.11 -7.31
N TYR A 420 16.93 -11.45 -8.33
CA TYR A 420 16.76 -12.81 -8.80
C TYR A 420 17.45 -12.97 -10.15
N VAL A 421 18.43 -13.86 -10.20
CA VAL A 421 19.20 -14.13 -11.41
C VAL A 421 18.67 -15.39 -12.07
N ASN A 422 18.43 -15.31 -13.37
CA ASN A 422 17.95 -16.41 -14.18
C ASN A 422 18.85 -16.62 -15.40
N GLY A 423 19.55 -17.74 -15.44
CA GLY A 423 20.43 -18.12 -16.54
C GLY A 423 19.92 -19.36 -17.27
N TYR A 424 20.01 -19.34 -18.59
CA TYR A 424 19.73 -20.49 -19.44
C TYR A 424 21.03 -20.99 -20.04
N ARG A 425 21.33 -22.26 -19.82
CA ARG A 425 22.45 -22.95 -20.46
C ARG A 425 21.90 -24.03 -21.38
N GLN A 426 22.34 -24.01 -22.64
CA GLN A 426 22.08 -25.10 -23.57
C GLN A 426 23.12 -26.22 -23.33
N GLU A 427 22.67 -27.35 -22.81
CA GLU A 427 23.57 -28.52 -22.62
C GLU A 427 23.33 -29.52 -23.76
N GLY A 428 24.33 -29.61 -24.65
CA GLY A 428 24.40 -30.61 -25.71
C GLY A 428 23.46 -30.40 -26.92
N MET A 429 23.49 -31.34 -27.86
CA MET A 429 22.68 -31.32 -29.09
C MET A 429 21.17 -31.61 -28.90
N LEU A 430 20.72 -31.84 -27.71
CA LEU A 430 19.31 -32.03 -27.35
C LEU A 430 18.87 -30.85 -26.48
N ASP A 431 17.88 -30.10 -26.94
CA ASP A 431 17.23 -28.89 -26.38
C ASP A 431 16.95 -28.90 -24.85
N THR A 432 17.89 -29.23 -24.02
CA THR A 432 17.76 -29.19 -22.57
C THR A 432 18.32 -27.88 -22.05
N LEU A 433 17.44 -26.91 -21.80
CA LEU A 433 17.76 -25.68 -21.09
C LEU A 433 17.85 -25.97 -19.57
N ALA A 434 19.04 -25.87 -18.99
CA ALA A 434 19.17 -25.80 -17.54
C ALA A 434 18.95 -24.37 -17.08
N VAL A 435 17.97 -24.16 -16.17
CA VAL A 435 17.71 -22.87 -15.54
C VAL A 435 18.46 -22.84 -14.21
N ILE A 436 19.43 -21.94 -14.11
CA ILE A 436 20.15 -21.68 -12.85
C ILE A 436 19.59 -20.40 -12.26
N THR A 437 18.99 -20.50 -11.09
CA THR A 437 18.36 -19.37 -10.40
C THR A 437 19.09 -19.09 -9.09
N TYR A 438 19.24 -17.84 -8.76
CA TYR A 438 19.82 -17.41 -7.51
C TYR A 438 19.16 -16.13 -7.00
N ASP A 439 18.95 -16.03 -5.68
CA ASP A 439 18.33 -14.89 -5.01
C ASP A 439 19.40 -14.15 -4.17
N VAL A 440 19.62 -12.88 -4.46
CA VAL A 440 20.59 -12.02 -3.76
C VAL A 440 19.83 -10.97 -2.98
N PRO A 441 19.78 -11.05 -1.64
CA PRO A 441 19.14 -10.03 -0.84
C PRO A 441 19.81 -8.66 -1.02
N LEU A 442 18.99 -7.61 -1.13
CA LEU A 442 19.47 -6.23 -1.12
C LEU A 442 19.42 -5.67 0.30
N SER A 443 20.18 -4.59 0.52
CA SER A 443 20.19 -3.91 1.79
C SER A 443 18.84 -3.23 2.08
N ASP A 444 18.55 -2.97 3.36
CA ASP A 444 17.35 -2.26 3.81
C ASP A 444 17.25 -0.81 3.31
N SER A 445 18.30 -0.28 2.68
CA SER A 445 18.28 1.04 2.04
C SER A 445 17.41 1.09 0.79
N VAL A 446 17.11 -0.06 0.19
CA VAL A 446 16.19 -0.19 -0.96
C VAL A 446 14.76 -0.25 -0.44
N ASP A 447 14.17 0.92 -0.25
CA ASP A 447 12.87 1.09 0.40
C ASP A 447 11.81 1.59 -0.58
N PHE A 448 10.89 0.70 -0.97
CA PHE A 448 9.79 1.00 -1.89
C PHE A 448 8.68 1.85 -1.29
N MET A 449 8.62 2.00 0.03
CA MET A 449 7.70 2.94 0.68
C MET A 449 8.02 4.39 0.31
N LYS A 450 9.21 4.68 -0.19
CA LYS A 450 9.67 6.02 -0.60
C LYS A 450 9.45 6.32 -2.09
N VAL A 451 8.78 5.44 -2.82
CA VAL A 451 8.52 5.65 -4.26
C VAL A 451 7.20 6.38 -4.44
N TYR A 452 7.25 7.68 -4.64
CA TYR A 452 6.07 8.57 -4.70
C TYR A 452 5.84 9.27 -6.05
N SER A 453 6.59 9.13 -7.02
CA SER A 453 6.66 9.63 -8.41
C SER A 453 5.51 10.49 -8.95
N ARG A 454 4.86 11.32 -8.15
CA ARG A 454 3.76 12.15 -8.64
C ARG A 454 3.87 13.58 -8.16
N LYS A 455 3.42 14.48 -9.00
CA LYS A 455 3.31 15.89 -8.71
C LYS A 455 1.97 16.40 -9.23
N ILE A 456 1.26 17.13 -8.39
CA ILE A 456 0.01 17.77 -8.75
C ILE A 456 0.30 19.24 -9.05
N GLU A 457 -0.02 19.68 -10.25
CA GLU A 457 0.12 21.06 -10.66
C GLU A 457 -1.25 21.66 -10.99
N ILE A 458 -1.51 22.86 -10.51
CA ILE A 458 -2.70 23.62 -10.86
C ILE A 458 -2.29 24.61 -11.94
N LYS A 459 -2.85 24.43 -13.15
CA LYS A 459 -2.61 25.32 -14.30
C LYS A 459 -3.90 26.07 -14.64
N GLY A 460 -4.03 27.29 -14.14
CA GLY A 460 -5.24 28.08 -14.36
C GLY A 460 -6.46 27.48 -13.69
N ALA A 461 -7.51 27.17 -14.47
CA ALA A 461 -8.71 26.50 -14.01
C ALA A 461 -8.59 24.95 -14.02
N ASP A 462 -7.53 24.42 -14.60
CA ASP A 462 -7.32 22.98 -14.80
C ASP A 462 -6.28 22.48 -13.80
N THR A 463 -6.59 21.35 -13.17
CA THR A 463 -5.63 20.60 -12.36
C THR A 463 -5.00 19.53 -13.23
N VAL A 464 -3.69 19.52 -13.32
CA VAL A 464 -2.93 18.56 -14.11
C VAL A 464 -2.14 17.66 -13.17
N MET A 465 -2.34 16.35 -13.30
CA MET A 465 -1.56 15.34 -12.60
C MET A 465 -0.33 14.99 -13.44
N THR A 466 0.85 15.18 -12.87
CA THR A 466 2.10 14.80 -13.51
C THR A 466 2.86 13.76 -12.69
N PHE A 467 3.59 12.90 -13.39
CA PHE A 467 4.44 11.87 -12.80
C PHE A 467 5.87 12.16 -13.19
N ASP A 468 6.63 12.77 -12.29
CA ASP A 468 7.95 13.34 -12.58
C ASP A 468 9.10 12.33 -12.65
N GLY A 469 8.90 11.13 -12.16
CA GLY A 469 9.90 10.07 -12.23
C GLY A 469 11.18 10.32 -11.44
N ASN A 470 11.12 11.15 -10.41
CA ASN A 470 12.29 11.47 -9.56
C ASN A 470 12.66 10.35 -8.57
N ASN A 471 11.95 9.22 -8.57
CA ASN A 471 12.27 8.11 -7.69
C ASN A 471 13.36 7.24 -8.31
N GLU A 472 14.60 7.63 -8.05
CA GLU A 472 15.77 6.85 -8.39
C GLU A 472 16.16 5.94 -7.23
N ILE A 473 16.38 4.67 -7.52
CA ILE A 473 16.86 3.67 -6.57
C ILE A 473 18.24 3.22 -7.07
N GLU A 474 19.24 3.41 -6.24
CA GLU A 474 20.60 2.96 -6.51
C GLU A 474 21.01 1.93 -5.45
N PHE A 475 21.63 0.85 -5.89
CA PHE A 475 22.16 -0.17 -5.00
C PHE A 475 23.37 -0.88 -5.58
N GLU A 476 24.12 -1.50 -4.69
CA GLU A 476 25.23 -2.40 -4.98
C GLU A 476 24.94 -3.75 -4.34
N ALA A 477 25.27 -4.83 -5.02
CA ALA A 477 25.11 -6.19 -4.54
C ALA A 477 26.35 -7.02 -4.89
N ASN A 478 26.69 -7.96 -4.02
CA ASN A 478 27.73 -8.95 -4.29
C ASN A 478 27.12 -10.20 -4.91
N MET A 479 27.36 -10.39 -6.19
CA MET A 479 26.86 -11.54 -6.94
C MET A 479 27.78 -12.74 -6.74
N PRO A 480 27.24 -13.92 -6.46
CA PRO A 480 28.05 -15.12 -6.50
C PRO A 480 28.48 -15.41 -7.94
N ILE A 481 29.74 -15.74 -8.11
CA ILE A 481 30.30 -16.05 -9.44
C ILE A 481 30.39 -17.56 -9.61
N PHE A 482 29.43 -18.12 -10.31
CA PHE A 482 29.40 -19.54 -10.65
C PHE A 482 30.09 -19.77 -12.00
N LYS A 483 30.87 -20.87 -12.11
CA LYS A 483 31.53 -21.26 -13.38
C LYS A 483 30.51 -21.44 -14.51
N GLU A 484 29.34 -21.94 -14.18
CA GLU A 484 28.25 -22.20 -15.11
C GLU A 484 27.64 -20.91 -15.70
N TRP A 485 27.89 -19.76 -15.07
CA TRP A 485 27.41 -18.45 -15.54
C TRP A 485 28.35 -17.78 -16.55
N ARG A 486 29.59 -18.24 -16.63
CA ARG A 486 30.62 -17.59 -17.47
C ARG A 486 30.25 -17.62 -18.95
N GLY A 487 30.38 -16.48 -19.60
CA GLY A 487 30.14 -16.32 -21.03
C GLY A 487 28.68 -16.39 -21.48
N TRP A 488 27.73 -16.50 -20.55
CA TRP A 488 26.32 -16.54 -20.86
C TRP A 488 25.61 -15.27 -20.39
N PRO A 489 24.64 -14.73 -21.19
CA PRO A 489 23.80 -13.66 -20.72
C PRO A 489 22.85 -14.20 -19.63
N LEU A 490 22.81 -13.52 -18.50
CA LEU A 490 21.96 -13.83 -17.37
C LEU A 490 20.93 -12.72 -17.20
N ASP A 491 19.65 -13.06 -17.25
CA ASP A 491 18.59 -12.11 -16.93
C ASP A 491 18.55 -11.86 -15.43
N ILE A 492 18.39 -10.59 -15.06
CA ILE A 492 18.29 -10.17 -13.67
C ILE A 492 16.98 -9.46 -13.42
N PHE A 493 16.33 -9.85 -12.34
CA PHE A 493 15.02 -9.37 -11.91
C PHE A 493 15.12 -8.73 -10.54
N LEU A 494 14.43 -7.62 -10.35
CA LEU A 494 14.19 -7.05 -9.03
C LEU A 494 12.90 -7.64 -8.46
N ARG A 495 12.98 -8.21 -7.27
CA ARG A 495 11.84 -8.71 -6.50
C ARG A 495 11.66 -7.86 -5.25
N VAL A 496 10.41 -7.57 -4.91
CA VAL A 496 10.04 -6.85 -3.69
C VAL A 496 8.96 -7.67 -3.02
N CYS A 497 9.31 -8.34 -1.93
CA CYS A 497 8.45 -9.34 -1.31
C CYS A 497 8.26 -9.07 0.18
N SER A 498 7.21 -9.65 0.76
CA SER A 498 6.97 -9.60 2.20
C SER A 498 8.14 -10.22 2.96
N GLU A 499 8.47 -9.66 4.12
CA GLU A 499 9.48 -10.21 5.02
C GLU A 499 9.07 -11.57 5.61
N THR A 500 7.77 -11.75 5.81
CA THR A 500 7.20 -12.94 6.47
C THR A 500 6.72 -14.00 5.49
N ASN A 501 6.47 -13.61 4.22
CA ASN A 501 6.00 -14.52 3.19
C ASN A 501 6.66 -14.20 1.83
N SER A 502 7.68 -14.95 1.46
CA SER A 502 8.43 -14.75 0.21
C SER A 502 7.61 -15.00 -1.07
N SER A 503 6.39 -15.54 -0.96
CA SER A 503 5.46 -15.65 -2.09
C SER A 503 4.66 -14.37 -2.33
N ASP A 504 4.60 -13.47 -1.35
CA ASP A 504 3.91 -12.18 -1.43
C ASP A 504 4.82 -11.12 -2.06
N CYS A 505 5.02 -11.24 -3.37
CA CYS A 505 5.85 -10.30 -4.11
C CYS A 505 5.01 -9.31 -4.91
N ILE A 506 5.53 -8.10 -5.06
CA ILE A 506 4.90 -7.03 -5.83
C ILE A 506 5.07 -7.32 -7.33
N HIS A 507 3.96 -7.25 -8.05
CA HIS A 507 3.95 -7.22 -9.51
C HIS A 507 4.03 -5.78 -9.99
N PHE A 508 4.97 -5.53 -10.90
CA PHE A 508 5.09 -4.26 -11.61
C PHE A 508 4.10 -4.20 -12.76
N ALA A 509 3.73 -2.98 -13.16
CA ALA A 509 2.72 -2.77 -14.21
C ALA A 509 3.27 -2.93 -15.64
N ASN A 510 4.58 -3.01 -15.80
CA ASN A 510 5.22 -3.26 -17.09
C ASN A 510 4.75 -4.60 -17.69
N ASP A 511 4.73 -4.67 -19.04
CA ASP A 511 4.46 -5.90 -19.73
C ASP A 511 5.69 -6.81 -19.71
N SER A 512 5.71 -7.72 -18.76
CA SER A 512 6.76 -8.74 -18.67
C SER A 512 6.15 -10.13 -18.65
N LEU A 513 5.34 -10.43 -19.67
CA LEU A 513 4.63 -11.71 -19.79
C LEU A 513 5.56 -12.94 -19.71
N ARG A 514 6.87 -12.79 -19.93
CA ARG A 514 7.79 -13.93 -20.00
C ARG A 514 8.42 -14.36 -18.69
N ALA A 515 8.56 -13.49 -17.70
CA ALA A 515 9.25 -13.87 -16.47
C ALA A 515 8.64 -13.34 -15.17
N GLY A 516 8.11 -12.11 -15.14
CA GLY A 516 7.54 -11.52 -13.92
C GLY A 516 6.33 -12.26 -13.38
N ALA A 517 5.53 -12.90 -14.26
CA ALA A 517 4.37 -13.69 -13.86
C ALA A 517 4.75 -14.99 -13.14
N ILE A 518 5.94 -15.52 -13.40
CA ILE A 518 6.39 -16.81 -12.82
C ILE A 518 7.12 -16.60 -11.49
N TYR A 519 7.84 -15.47 -11.35
CA TYR A 519 8.78 -15.28 -10.23
C TYR A 519 8.44 -14.08 -9.33
N GLY A 520 7.38 -13.31 -9.62
CA GLY A 520 6.98 -12.15 -8.84
C GLY A 520 8.10 -11.09 -8.80
N GLY A 521 8.34 -10.39 -9.93
CA GLY A 521 9.38 -9.37 -10.01
C GLY A 521 9.39 -8.68 -11.36
N ILE A 522 10.30 -7.74 -11.56
CA ILE A 522 10.50 -7.02 -12.82
C ILE A 522 11.91 -7.28 -13.37
N ARG A 523 12.03 -7.60 -14.67
CA ARG A 523 13.31 -7.71 -15.33
C ARG A 523 13.95 -6.32 -15.39
N ILE A 524 15.15 -6.18 -14.83
CA ILE A 524 15.92 -4.93 -14.86
C ILE A 524 17.04 -4.94 -15.91
N GLY A 525 17.32 -6.06 -16.51
CA GLY A 525 18.33 -6.18 -17.58
C GLY A 525 18.95 -7.56 -17.67
N SER A 526 20.10 -7.61 -18.33
CA SER A 526 20.96 -8.80 -18.42
C SER A 526 22.41 -8.40 -18.22
N PHE A 527 23.20 -9.28 -17.62
CA PHE A 527 24.62 -9.15 -17.46
C PHE A 527 25.36 -10.43 -17.89
N VAL A 528 26.67 -10.33 -18.08
CA VAL A 528 27.53 -11.45 -18.37
C VAL A 528 28.61 -11.52 -17.30
N VAL A 529 28.94 -12.73 -16.84
CA VAL A 529 30.12 -12.95 -16.00
C VAL A 529 31.37 -12.91 -16.87
N ASP A 530 32.34 -12.04 -16.53
CA ASP A 530 33.60 -11.93 -17.25
C ASP A 530 34.36 -13.26 -17.15
N ASP A 531 34.64 -13.88 -18.29
CA ASP A 531 35.33 -15.18 -18.37
C ASP A 531 36.87 -15.07 -18.41
N ARG A 532 37.41 -13.83 -18.31
CA ARG A 532 38.85 -13.69 -18.15
C ARG A 532 39.30 -14.39 -16.88
N GLU A 533 40.20 -15.36 -17.01
CA GLU A 533 40.90 -15.99 -15.90
C GLU A 533 41.69 -14.93 -15.12
N GLN A 534 41.05 -14.27 -14.17
CA GLN A 534 41.81 -13.67 -13.09
C GLN A 534 42.23 -14.81 -12.20
N SER A 535 43.54 -14.90 -11.97
CA SER A 535 44.15 -15.84 -11.04
C SER A 535 43.36 -15.76 -9.74
N ILE A 536 42.67 -16.84 -9.37
CA ILE A 536 41.98 -16.97 -8.11
C ILE A 536 42.95 -16.56 -7.02
N ASP A 537 42.68 -15.50 -6.26
CA ASP A 537 43.51 -15.11 -5.11
C ASP A 537 43.59 -16.33 -4.19
N PRO A 538 44.80 -16.87 -3.97
CA PRO A 538 44.95 -18.09 -3.18
C PRO A 538 44.41 -18.00 -1.76
N ARG A 539 44.10 -16.79 -1.28
CA ARG A 539 43.54 -16.55 0.03
C ARG A 539 42.09 -17.03 0.13
N PHE A 540 41.33 -17.16 -0.97
CA PHE A 540 39.98 -17.72 -0.99
C PHE A 540 39.95 -19.24 -1.23
N SER A 541 41.07 -19.88 -1.54
CA SER A 541 41.10 -21.32 -1.81
C SER A 541 41.39 -22.19 -0.58
N ARG A 542 41.64 -21.58 0.58
CA ARG A 542 41.96 -22.32 1.82
C ARG A 542 41.58 -21.56 3.09
N THR A 543 40.31 -21.47 3.41
CA THR A 543 39.86 -21.48 4.79
C THR A 543 38.78 -22.54 4.89
N GLY A 544 39.14 -23.55 5.64
CA GLY A 544 38.24 -24.65 5.93
C GLY A 544 36.99 -24.17 6.65
N ASP A 545 35.97 -24.99 6.56
CA ASP A 545 34.76 -24.95 7.37
C ASP A 545 33.92 -23.68 7.28
N ALA A 546 33.54 -23.26 6.05
CA ALA A 546 32.29 -22.58 5.88
C ALA A 546 31.18 -23.61 6.16
N GLU A 547 30.44 -23.42 7.24
CA GLU A 547 29.18 -24.10 7.45
C GLU A 547 28.41 -24.07 6.12
N LYS A 548 28.09 -25.27 5.62
CA LYS A 548 27.24 -25.44 4.45
C LYS A 548 25.89 -24.82 4.78
N GLN A 549 25.69 -23.56 4.44
CA GLN A 549 24.36 -23.01 4.35
C GLN A 549 23.64 -23.81 3.27
N ASN A 550 22.81 -24.74 3.70
CA ASN A 550 21.94 -25.55 2.86
C ASN A 550 20.81 -24.66 2.28
N THR A 551 21.16 -23.73 1.41
CA THR A 551 20.15 -22.97 0.67
C THR A 551 19.66 -23.86 -0.48
N PRO A 552 18.38 -24.22 -0.52
CA PRO A 552 17.86 -25.02 -1.61
C PRO A 552 17.88 -24.24 -2.90
N PHE A 553 18.35 -24.84 -3.98
CA PHE A 553 18.23 -24.25 -5.30
C PHE A 553 17.35 -25.10 -6.21
N VAL A 554 16.65 -24.44 -7.14
CA VAL A 554 15.69 -25.05 -8.03
C VAL A 554 16.33 -25.26 -9.41
N GLN A 555 16.29 -26.49 -9.89
CA GLN A 555 16.77 -26.85 -11.22
C GLN A 555 15.63 -27.47 -12.03
N ARG A 556 15.38 -26.99 -13.25
CA ARG A 556 14.44 -27.65 -14.17
C ARG A 556 15.21 -28.61 -15.08
N ILE A 557 14.89 -29.89 -14.97
CA ILE A 557 15.46 -30.93 -15.81
C ILE A 557 14.34 -31.64 -16.56
N ARG A 558 14.33 -31.60 -17.90
CA ARG A 558 13.37 -32.32 -18.76
C ARG A 558 11.90 -32.14 -18.32
N ASN A 559 11.40 -30.92 -18.32
CA ASN A 559 10.01 -30.57 -17.91
C ASN A 559 9.68 -30.81 -16.42
N ASN A 560 10.62 -31.24 -15.59
CA ASN A 560 10.45 -31.36 -14.16
C ASN A 560 11.22 -30.26 -13.42
N ILE A 561 10.60 -29.67 -12.42
CA ILE A 561 11.28 -28.78 -11.48
C ILE A 561 11.87 -29.64 -10.37
N VAL A 562 13.17 -29.57 -10.17
CA VAL A 562 13.92 -30.30 -9.16
C VAL A 562 14.52 -29.30 -8.18
N ILE A 563 14.17 -29.42 -6.93
CA ILE A 563 14.75 -28.64 -5.83
C ILE A 563 15.96 -29.42 -5.30
N ARG A 564 17.14 -28.79 -5.25
CA ARG A 564 18.31 -29.35 -4.58
C ARG A 564 18.51 -28.66 -3.24
N ASN A 565 18.70 -29.47 -2.21
CA ASN A 565 19.13 -29.02 -0.89
C ASN A 565 20.33 -29.87 -0.46
N GLY A 566 21.54 -29.34 -0.62
CA GLY A 566 22.77 -30.11 -0.53
C GLY A 566 22.80 -31.21 -1.59
N ASP A 567 23.14 -32.42 -1.21
CA ASP A 567 23.20 -33.61 -2.10
C ASP A 567 21.84 -34.25 -2.38
N LYS A 568 20.77 -33.78 -1.74
CA LYS A 568 19.41 -34.30 -1.91
C LYS A 568 18.67 -33.59 -3.03
N ARG A 569 17.94 -34.35 -3.85
CA ARG A 569 17.10 -33.87 -4.92
C ARG A 569 15.64 -34.16 -4.62
N TYR A 570 14.76 -33.19 -4.89
CA TYR A 570 13.32 -33.32 -4.69
C TYR A 570 12.59 -32.90 -5.97
N ARG A 571 11.48 -33.56 -6.29
CA ARG A 571 10.53 -33.06 -7.31
C ARG A 571 9.64 -31.98 -6.68
N MET A 572 8.92 -31.21 -7.51
CA MET A 572 8.01 -30.16 -7.03
C MET A 572 6.93 -30.64 -6.06
N ASN A 573 6.63 -31.95 -6.06
CA ASN A 573 5.71 -32.58 -5.11
C ASN A 573 6.37 -33.06 -3.81
N GLY A 574 7.65 -32.73 -3.57
CA GLY A 574 8.38 -33.15 -2.36
C GLY A 574 8.92 -34.57 -2.38
N ALA A 575 8.69 -35.35 -3.44
CA ALA A 575 9.21 -36.71 -3.53
C ALA A 575 10.73 -36.73 -3.74
N GLY A 576 11.45 -37.44 -2.88
CA GLY A 576 12.88 -37.61 -3.03
C GLY A 576 13.21 -38.40 -4.31
N ILE A 577 14.25 -37.96 -5.02
CA ILE A 577 14.80 -38.64 -6.19
C ILE A 577 16.07 -39.34 -5.71
N ARG A 578 16.09 -40.67 -5.81
CA ARG A 578 17.27 -41.51 -5.52
C ARG A 578 18.33 -41.34 -6.60
#